data_2779f86e4e24ce460add1c49f45f18c6
#
_entry.id   2779f86e4e24ce460add1c49f45f18c6
#
_cell.length_a   1.000
_cell.length_b   1.000
_cell.length_c   1.000
_cell.angle_alpha   90.00
_cell.angle_beta   90.00
_cell.angle_gamma   90.00
#
_symmetry.space_group_name_H-M   'P 1'
#
loop_
_entity.id
_entity.type
_entity.pdbx_description
1 polymer ?
#
loop_
_entity_poly.entity_id
_entity_poly.type
_entity_poly.pdbx_seq_one_letter_code
_entity_poly.pdbx_strand_id
1 'polypeptide(L)'
;MPNKNLYFKSEEELEQIILQEKANGTPDLEIGRKYGVTYRYIERLITKSKGLNISSLNVSKKIKTFSPKDFKEEQTTVWSFKQRGKWATHSGEYRGNWSPYIPRNVILKYSKLGELVLDYFCGAGTTAVEAKLLGRRCIAFDINDKAIELARKNVNFDTTSNHLLDFWEDNNQLEMYEPELLVADARDLSSLNDNSVDLICSHPPYANIIHYTDRKEGDLSFFDIDDFLNEMSKVAKESFRVLKPGRQCAILIGDTRRKKYVIPLGFKLINVYLDVGFKLRELVIKRQHNCKTTGFWYANSVKYNFLLLAHEHLPIFVKPEYTVSSSIKEEEVGYGLVVPTKEKISIKRKLDELETTTVWVLPENDFDKILNKNVINRYSNGNGYSTITFASHSKNEKLFTHDTKKEIGLFFIKSSILNDILSHFNIESYLNEVKEIVNQNLPKIIKGGFIVIQTQDVRMDGYIKPLAKMIIDIIDFENLWLKEIIIVTQRNTNGNGDNFYDSEYFKINHQYLLVYEKII
;
A
#
# COMPACT_ATOMS: atom_id res chain seq x y z
N MET A 1 -11.34 33.56 -7.48
CA MET A 1 -11.89 34.84 -6.97
C MET A 1 -13.40 34.66 -6.84
N PRO A 2 -14.03 34.92 -5.70
CA PRO A 2 -15.48 34.81 -5.60
C PRO A 2 -16.16 35.84 -6.53
N ASN A 3 -17.24 35.40 -7.13
CA ASN A 3 -18.01 36.19 -8.09
C ASN A 3 -18.62 37.41 -7.36
N LYS A 4 -18.11 38.61 -7.62
CA LYS A 4 -18.42 39.87 -6.92
C LYS A 4 -19.83 40.44 -7.16
N ASN A 5 -20.74 39.71 -7.79
CA ASN A 5 -22.03 40.26 -8.27
C ASN A 5 -23.29 39.64 -7.67
N LEU A 6 -23.23 38.93 -6.56
CA LEU A 6 -24.44 38.47 -5.86
C LEU A 6 -24.70 39.38 -4.64
N TYR A 7 -25.57 40.40 -4.85
CA TYR A 7 -26.09 41.23 -3.74
C TYR A 7 -27.27 40.51 -3.11
N PHE A 8 -27.09 40.00 -1.88
CA PHE A 8 -28.17 39.53 -1.03
C PHE A 8 -28.67 40.69 -0.18
N LYS A 9 -29.98 40.82 -0.04
CA LYS A 9 -30.57 41.90 0.76
C LYS A 9 -30.48 41.62 2.25
N SER A 10 -30.35 40.33 2.64
CA SER A 10 -30.14 39.89 4.03
C SER A 10 -29.48 38.53 4.10
N GLU A 11 -28.94 38.16 5.27
CA GLU A 11 -28.42 36.84 5.54
C GLU A 11 -29.51 35.75 5.46
N GLU A 12 -30.76 36.11 5.81
CA GLU A 12 -31.93 35.24 5.73
C GLU A 12 -32.29 34.87 4.28
N GLU A 13 -32.15 35.80 3.34
CA GLU A 13 -32.38 35.56 1.93
C GLU A 13 -31.34 34.56 1.36
N LEU A 14 -30.08 34.69 1.75
CA LEU A 14 -29.01 33.75 1.39
C LEU A 14 -29.28 32.37 1.98
N GLU A 15 -29.70 32.27 3.26
CA GLU A 15 -30.07 31.03 3.93
C GLU A 15 -31.18 30.28 3.17
N GLN A 16 -32.24 31.01 2.77
CA GLN A 16 -33.36 30.44 2.03
C GLN A 16 -32.97 29.91 0.65
N ILE A 17 -32.14 30.66 -0.07
CA ILE A 17 -31.65 30.26 -1.40
C ILE A 17 -30.80 28.98 -1.29
N ILE A 18 -29.90 28.89 -0.31
CA ILE A 18 -29.06 27.72 -0.10
C ILE A 18 -29.93 26.49 0.22
N LEU A 19 -30.92 26.63 1.09
CA LEU A 19 -31.85 25.54 1.42
C LEU A 19 -32.66 25.07 0.20
N GLN A 20 -33.04 25.98 -0.68
CA GLN A 20 -33.76 25.66 -1.92
C GLN A 20 -32.86 24.95 -2.94
N GLU A 21 -31.62 25.39 -3.10
CA GLU A 21 -30.63 24.70 -3.94
C GLU A 21 -30.37 23.26 -3.44
N LYS A 22 -30.29 23.07 -2.13
CA LYS A 22 -30.14 21.73 -1.53
C LYS A 22 -31.37 20.85 -1.76
N ALA A 23 -32.58 21.42 -1.65
CA ALA A 23 -33.82 20.70 -1.95
C ALA A 23 -33.91 20.27 -3.43
N ASN A 24 -33.28 21.03 -4.32
CA ASN A 24 -33.18 20.73 -5.74
C ASN A 24 -32.03 19.74 -6.08
N GLY A 25 -31.27 19.27 -5.08
CA GLY A 25 -30.20 18.30 -5.27
C GLY A 25 -28.85 18.90 -5.65
N THR A 26 -28.69 20.24 -5.61
CA THR A 26 -27.41 20.88 -5.96
C THR A 26 -26.29 20.43 -4.98
N PRO A 27 -25.12 20.00 -5.47
CA PRO A 27 -23.99 19.60 -4.64
C PRO A 27 -23.47 20.74 -3.76
N ASP A 28 -23.03 20.41 -2.53
CA ASP A 28 -22.53 21.40 -1.56
C ASP A 28 -21.33 22.20 -2.08
N LEU A 29 -20.46 21.54 -2.85
CA LEU A 29 -19.29 22.17 -3.46
C LEU A 29 -19.70 23.28 -4.47
N GLU A 30 -20.75 23.02 -5.24
CA GLU A 30 -21.28 23.98 -6.21
C GLU A 30 -21.94 25.16 -5.51
N ILE A 31 -22.73 24.90 -4.46
CA ILE A 31 -23.32 25.92 -3.61
C ILE A 31 -22.22 26.77 -2.96
N GLY A 32 -21.19 26.14 -2.40
CA GLY A 32 -20.06 26.82 -1.79
C GLY A 32 -19.33 27.75 -2.76
N ARG A 33 -19.08 27.30 -3.99
CA ARG A 33 -18.46 28.11 -5.06
C ARG A 33 -19.36 29.26 -5.53
N LYS A 34 -20.65 28.99 -5.70
CA LYS A 34 -21.62 29.92 -6.23
C LYS A 34 -21.89 31.09 -5.27
N TYR A 35 -22.02 30.78 -3.98
CA TYR A 35 -22.41 31.75 -2.96
C TYR A 35 -21.28 32.21 -2.06
N GLY A 36 -20.07 31.65 -2.21
CA GLY A 36 -18.91 31.99 -1.40
C GLY A 36 -19.02 31.55 0.08
N VAL A 37 -19.83 30.52 0.34
CA VAL A 37 -20.09 29.98 1.68
C VAL A 37 -19.31 28.70 1.92
N THR A 38 -18.95 28.47 3.17
CA THR A 38 -18.27 27.21 3.54
C THR A 38 -19.27 26.07 3.64
N TYR A 39 -18.80 24.84 3.42
CA TYR A 39 -19.57 23.61 3.65
C TYR A 39 -20.22 23.60 5.05
N ARG A 40 -19.48 24.02 6.09
CA ARG A 40 -19.95 24.12 7.46
C ARG A 40 -21.15 25.08 7.63
N TYR A 41 -21.19 26.14 6.84
CA TYR A 41 -22.32 27.05 6.81
C TYR A 41 -23.56 26.37 6.21
N ILE A 42 -23.40 25.65 5.10
CA ILE A 42 -24.48 24.90 4.43
C ILE A 42 -25.03 23.81 5.38
N GLU A 43 -24.18 23.04 6.02
CA GLU A 43 -24.57 22.00 6.96
C GLU A 43 -25.33 22.56 8.17
N ARG A 44 -24.89 23.71 8.72
CA ARG A 44 -25.58 24.41 9.80
C ARG A 44 -26.99 24.82 9.40
N LEU A 45 -27.17 25.29 8.18
CA LEU A 45 -28.47 25.72 7.67
C LEU A 45 -29.43 24.53 7.51
N ILE A 46 -28.96 23.42 6.95
CA ILE A 46 -29.75 22.21 6.78
C ILE A 46 -30.18 21.67 8.14
N THR A 47 -29.27 21.66 9.11
CA THR A 47 -29.55 21.17 10.48
C THR A 47 -30.57 22.08 11.19
N LYS A 48 -30.44 23.40 11.06
CA LYS A 48 -31.37 24.39 11.58
C LYS A 48 -32.77 24.25 10.95
N SER A 49 -32.85 24.05 9.63
CA SER A 49 -34.10 23.91 8.91
C SER A 49 -34.86 22.62 9.26
N LYS A 50 -34.17 21.56 9.67
CA LYS A 50 -34.76 20.28 10.12
C LYS A 50 -35.18 20.29 11.59
N GLY A 51 -35.11 21.43 12.28
CA GLY A 51 -35.48 21.55 13.70
C GLY A 51 -34.57 20.81 14.69
N LEU A 52 -33.40 20.38 14.24
CA LEU A 52 -32.42 19.71 15.09
C LEU A 52 -31.67 20.75 15.94
N ASN A 53 -31.55 20.48 17.24
CA ASN A 53 -30.88 21.40 18.16
C ASN A 53 -29.35 21.35 17.92
N ILE A 54 -28.82 22.39 17.29
CA ILE A 54 -27.41 22.51 16.85
C ILE A 54 -26.44 22.48 18.03
N SER A 55 -26.90 22.88 19.23
CA SER A 55 -26.03 22.91 20.42
C SER A 55 -25.55 21.54 20.90
N SER A 56 -26.26 20.46 20.58
CA SER A 56 -25.85 19.09 20.93
C SER A 56 -24.95 18.43 19.88
N LEU A 57 -24.95 18.94 18.64
CA LEU A 57 -24.18 18.38 17.51
C LEU A 57 -22.81 19.05 17.28
N ASN A 58 -22.60 20.23 17.86
CA ASN A 58 -21.44 21.08 17.61
C ASN A 58 -20.45 21.20 18.79
N VAL A 59 -20.46 20.27 19.73
CA VAL A 59 -19.39 20.26 20.75
C VAL A 59 -18.15 19.69 20.10
N SER A 60 -17.24 20.58 19.67
CA SER A 60 -15.93 20.16 19.19
C SER A 60 -15.21 19.37 20.30
N LYS A 61 -14.61 18.26 19.91
CA LYS A 61 -13.88 17.42 20.86
C LYS A 61 -12.60 18.14 21.28
N LYS A 62 -12.41 18.30 22.58
CA LYS A 62 -11.12 18.75 23.12
C LYS A 62 -10.13 17.59 23.04
N ILE A 63 -9.15 17.69 22.15
CA ILE A 63 -8.09 16.70 22.04
C ILE A 63 -6.91 17.07 22.95
N LYS A 64 -6.31 16.05 23.58
CA LYS A 64 -5.18 16.23 24.51
C LYS A 64 -3.83 15.95 23.89
N THR A 65 -3.80 15.16 22.82
CA THR A 65 -2.57 14.74 22.13
C THR A 65 -2.75 14.88 20.64
N PHE A 66 -1.78 15.50 19.96
CA PHE A 66 -1.81 15.84 18.53
C PHE A 66 -0.94 14.92 17.68
N SER A 67 -0.09 14.15 18.35
CA SER A 67 0.86 13.25 17.69
C SER A 67 1.12 12.04 18.59
N PRO A 68 1.61 10.93 18.02
CA PRO A 68 2.12 9.84 18.84
C PRO A 68 3.35 10.27 19.63
N LYS A 69 3.48 9.74 20.84
CA LYS A 69 4.65 9.95 21.67
C LYS A 69 5.89 9.37 20.97
N ASP A 70 6.99 10.11 21.02
CA ASP A 70 8.29 9.69 20.43
C ASP A 70 8.20 9.29 18.95
N PHE A 71 7.34 9.98 18.18
CA PHE A 71 7.17 9.73 16.76
C PHE A 71 8.48 9.99 15.99
N LYS A 72 8.82 9.05 15.15
CA LYS A 72 9.87 9.17 14.13
C LYS A 72 9.32 8.75 12.79
N GLU A 73 9.69 9.49 11.76
CA GLU A 73 9.34 9.13 10.39
C GLU A 73 10.05 7.85 9.98
N GLU A 74 9.35 7.01 9.23
CA GLU A 74 9.90 5.78 8.68
C GLU A 74 10.92 6.10 7.58
N GLN A 75 12.07 5.43 7.63
CA GLN A 75 13.17 5.64 6.67
C GLN A 75 13.38 4.43 5.74
N THR A 76 12.67 3.34 5.98
CA THR A 76 12.83 2.08 5.25
C THR A 76 11.52 1.64 4.61
N THR A 77 11.58 0.66 3.71
CA THR A 77 10.40 0.14 3.02
C THR A 77 9.56 -0.84 3.85
N VAL A 78 9.97 -1.23 5.06
CA VAL A 78 9.14 -2.08 5.94
C VAL A 78 8.64 -1.31 7.13
N TRP A 79 7.33 -1.00 7.13
CA TRP A 79 6.67 -0.27 8.20
C TRP A 79 5.97 -1.21 9.18
N SER A 80 6.21 -1.01 10.47
CA SER A 80 5.77 -1.95 11.51
C SER A 80 5.21 -1.22 12.73
N PHE A 81 3.90 -1.02 12.77
CA PHE A 81 3.21 -0.36 13.86
C PHE A 81 2.49 -1.39 14.73
N LYS A 82 3.06 -1.72 15.90
CA LYS A 82 2.48 -2.71 16.83
C LYS A 82 1.14 -2.27 17.40
N GLN A 83 0.94 -0.98 17.57
CA GLN A 83 -0.31 -0.36 18.02
C GLN A 83 -0.87 0.51 16.90
N ARG A 84 -2.20 0.55 16.80
CA ARG A 84 -2.88 1.32 15.77
C ARG A 84 -2.58 2.83 15.85
N GLY A 85 -2.41 3.38 17.05
CA GLY A 85 -2.41 4.81 17.32
C GLY A 85 -3.77 5.32 17.84
N LYS A 86 -3.71 6.19 18.84
CA LYS A 86 -4.90 6.68 19.58
C LYS A 86 -4.81 8.19 19.91
N TRP A 87 -3.98 8.95 19.21
CA TRP A 87 -3.93 10.41 19.40
C TRP A 87 -5.10 11.08 18.68
N ALA A 88 -5.36 12.32 19.00
CA ALA A 88 -6.47 13.10 18.47
C ALA A 88 -7.82 12.38 18.62
N THR A 89 -8.51 12.21 17.53
CA THR A 89 -9.82 11.54 17.46
C THR A 89 -9.76 10.15 16.85
N HIS A 90 -8.54 9.62 16.60
CA HIS A 90 -8.39 8.30 15.98
C HIS A 90 -8.99 7.18 16.82
N SER A 91 -9.83 6.38 16.20
CA SER A 91 -10.42 5.17 16.80
C SER A 91 -10.32 3.98 15.86
N GLY A 92 -10.41 2.76 16.43
CA GLY A 92 -10.45 1.51 15.69
C GLY A 92 -11.85 0.99 15.40
N GLU A 93 -12.88 1.78 15.68
CA GLU A 93 -14.28 1.33 15.63
C GLU A 93 -14.81 1.12 14.21
N TYR A 94 -14.32 1.90 13.25
CA TYR A 94 -14.69 1.70 11.84
C TYR A 94 -13.88 0.57 11.23
N ARG A 95 -14.57 -0.48 10.76
CA ARG A 95 -13.94 -1.65 10.16
C ARG A 95 -13.23 -1.25 8.85
N GLY A 96 -12.01 -1.75 8.65
CA GLY A 96 -11.20 -1.44 7.47
C GLY A 96 -10.44 -0.11 7.54
N ASN A 97 -10.62 0.66 8.61
CA ASN A 97 -9.87 1.90 8.80
C ASN A 97 -8.37 1.62 9.05
N TRP A 98 -7.49 2.26 8.33
CA TRP A 98 -6.04 2.06 8.45
C TRP A 98 -5.41 2.76 9.67
N SER A 99 -4.17 2.38 10.00
CA SER A 99 -3.44 3.01 11.09
C SER A 99 -3.06 4.46 10.73
N PRO A 100 -3.31 5.45 11.61
CA PRO A 100 -2.98 6.84 11.34
C PRO A 100 -1.47 7.11 11.17
N TYR A 101 -0.61 6.21 11.61
CA TYR A 101 0.83 6.27 11.30
C TYR A 101 1.10 6.25 9.80
N ILE A 102 0.26 5.59 8.99
CA ILE A 102 0.47 5.46 7.55
C ILE A 102 0.27 6.80 6.85
N PRO A 103 -0.94 7.42 6.88
CA PRO A 103 -1.13 8.72 6.25
C PRO A 103 -0.22 9.80 6.86
N ARG A 104 0.11 9.73 8.17
CA ARG A 104 1.05 10.66 8.79
C ARG A 104 2.43 10.64 8.12
N ASN A 105 3.04 9.46 7.96
CA ASN A 105 4.33 9.32 7.29
C ASN A 105 4.27 9.76 5.82
N VAL A 106 3.20 9.41 5.09
CA VAL A 106 3.02 9.79 3.69
C VAL A 106 2.87 11.30 3.54
N ILE A 107 2.02 11.94 4.36
CA ILE A 107 1.76 13.38 4.33
C ILE A 107 3.04 14.17 4.66
N LEU A 108 3.77 13.78 5.71
CA LEU A 108 5.01 14.45 6.12
C LEU A 108 6.06 14.38 5.01
N LYS A 109 6.26 13.20 4.41
CA LYS A 109 7.30 13.01 3.39
C LYS A 109 6.97 13.65 2.04
N TYR A 110 5.69 13.67 1.63
CA TYR A 110 5.32 14.00 0.25
C TYR A 110 4.46 15.26 0.10
N SER A 111 4.25 16.01 1.17
CA SER A 111 3.54 17.29 1.10
C SER A 111 4.15 18.35 2.02
N LYS A 112 3.85 19.61 1.72
CA LYS A 112 4.24 20.78 2.50
C LYS A 112 3.01 21.41 3.18
N LEU A 113 3.24 22.33 4.12
CA LEU A 113 2.18 23.11 4.77
C LEU A 113 1.30 23.81 3.72
N GLY A 114 -0.01 23.79 3.93
CA GLY A 114 -1.00 24.40 3.05
C GLY A 114 -1.27 23.67 1.73
N GLU A 115 -0.51 22.61 1.38
CA GLU A 115 -0.75 21.81 0.19
C GLU A 115 -2.01 20.95 0.32
N LEU A 116 -2.59 20.54 -0.81
CA LEU A 116 -3.86 19.83 -0.89
C LEU A 116 -3.63 18.32 -0.93
N VAL A 117 -4.14 17.63 0.10
CA VAL A 117 -4.20 16.16 0.19
C VAL A 117 -5.60 15.69 -0.23
N LEU A 118 -5.66 14.67 -1.08
CA LEU A 118 -6.89 14.01 -1.51
C LEU A 118 -6.96 12.57 -0.97
N ASP A 119 -8.10 12.21 -0.36
CA ASP A 119 -8.45 10.84 -0.01
C ASP A 119 -9.85 10.51 -0.52
N TYR A 120 -9.96 9.66 -1.52
CA TYR A 120 -11.24 9.31 -2.16
C TYR A 120 -11.85 7.98 -1.67
N PHE A 121 -11.28 7.37 -0.62
CA PHE A 121 -11.85 6.25 0.15
C PHE A 121 -11.66 6.50 1.65
N CYS A 122 -12.13 7.65 2.12
CA CYS A 122 -11.71 8.20 3.41
C CYS A 122 -12.25 7.43 4.62
N GLY A 123 -13.31 6.62 4.46
CA GLY A 123 -13.92 5.90 5.56
C GLY A 123 -14.23 6.81 6.75
N ALA A 124 -13.67 6.51 7.91
CA ALA A 124 -13.83 7.34 9.11
C ALA A 124 -12.96 8.62 9.14
N GLY A 125 -12.31 8.99 8.02
CA GLY A 125 -11.56 10.24 7.88
C GLY A 125 -10.17 10.25 8.53
N THR A 126 -9.50 9.10 8.61
CA THR A 126 -8.15 9.04 9.25
C THR A 126 -7.16 9.97 8.55
N THR A 127 -7.12 9.97 7.21
CA THR A 127 -6.27 10.88 6.42
C THR A 127 -6.65 12.34 6.63
N ALA A 128 -7.94 12.64 6.66
CA ALA A 128 -8.43 14.00 6.86
C ALA A 128 -8.06 14.55 8.25
N VAL A 129 -8.12 13.71 9.30
CA VAL A 129 -7.66 14.07 10.65
C VAL A 129 -6.16 14.37 10.64
N GLU A 130 -5.32 13.52 10.00
CA GLU A 130 -3.89 13.74 9.92
C GLU A 130 -3.52 14.97 9.08
N ALA A 131 -4.19 15.20 7.95
CA ALA A 131 -3.97 16.39 7.14
C ALA A 131 -4.25 17.67 7.93
N LYS A 132 -5.37 17.72 8.68
CA LYS A 132 -5.71 18.84 9.57
C LYS A 132 -4.65 19.04 10.65
N LEU A 133 -4.24 17.97 11.35
CA LEU A 133 -3.21 18.03 12.40
C LEU A 133 -1.85 18.50 11.90
N LEU A 134 -1.54 18.21 10.65
CA LEU A 134 -0.25 18.53 10.02
C LEU A 134 -0.28 19.83 9.18
N GLY A 135 -1.37 20.61 9.23
CA GLY A 135 -1.48 21.88 8.52
C GLY A 135 -1.56 21.76 7.00
N ARG A 136 -2.20 20.69 6.51
CA ARG A 136 -2.50 20.50 5.08
C ARG A 136 -3.99 20.71 4.83
N ARG A 137 -4.32 21.25 3.67
CA ARG A 137 -5.70 21.23 3.18
C ARG A 137 -6.07 19.81 2.80
N CYS A 138 -7.31 19.43 2.99
CA CYS A 138 -7.76 18.09 2.65
C CYS A 138 -9.15 18.13 2.01
N ILE A 139 -9.29 17.38 0.91
CA ILE A 139 -10.59 16.99 0.34
C ILE A 139 -10.69 15.48 0.50
N ALA A 140 -11.78 14.99 1.09
CA ALA A 140 -11.94 13.57 1.30
C ALA A 140 -13.34 13.11 0.90
N PHE A 141 -13.38 12.00 0.15
CA PHE A 141 -14.60 11.40 -0.38
C PHE A 141 -14.81 9.99 0.19
N ASP A 142 -16.05 9.60 0.28
CA ASP A 142 -16.45 8.20 0.42
C ASP A 142 -17.84 8.04 -0.21
N ILE A 143 -18.09 6.89 -0.81
CA ILE A 143 -19.41 6.59 -1.35
C ILE A 143 -20.42 6.30 -0.24
N ASN A 144 -19.96 5.91 0.96
CA ASN A 144 -20.77 5.57 2.12
C ASN A 144 -21.11 6.80 2.96
N ASP A 145 -22.36 7.20 2.96
CA ASP A 145 -22.87 8.36 3.72
C ASP A 145 -22.54 8.26 5.22
N LYS A 146 -22.69 7.04 5.80
CA LYS A 146 -22.39 6.78 7.22
C LYS A 146 -20.92 6.97 7.55
N ALA A 147 -20.03 6.64 6.59
CA ALA A 147 -18.59 6.88 6.74
C ALA A 147 -18.30 8.39 6.77
N ILE A 148 -18.89 9.16 5.88
CA ILE A 148 -18.75 10.63 5.85
C ILE A 148 -19.30 11.29 7.12
N GLU A 149 -20.44 10.83 7.65
CA GLU A 149 -20.96 11.32 8.94
C GLU A 149 -19.97 11.05 10.09
N LEU A 150 -19.36 9.87 10.12
CA LEU A 150 -18.36 9.52 11.12
C LEU A 150 -17.07 10.35 10.92
N ALA A 151 -16.63 10.53 9.70
CA ALA A 151 -15.47 11.35 9.36
C ALA A 151 -15.67 12.80 9.83
N ARG A 152 -16.85 13.38 9.60
CA ARG A 152 -17.23 14.73 10.10
C ARG A 152 -17.13 14.83 11.63
N LYS A 153 -17.57 13.81 12.36
CA LYS A 153 -17.41 13.75 13.82
C LYS A 153 -15.96 13.65 14.26
N ASN A 154 -15.12 12.98 13.47
CA ASN A 154 -13.72 12.77 13.81
C ASN A 154 -12.85 13.99 13.48
N VAL A 155 -13.15 14.76 12.44
CA VAL A 155 -12.42 16.01 12.14
C VAL A 155 -12.89 17.20 12.99
N ASN A 156 -14.04 17.09 13.68
CA ASN A 156 -14.57 18.15 14.52
C ASN A 156 -13.88 18.19 15.89
N PHE A 157 -12.70 18.78 15.95
CA PHE A 157 -11.94 19.04 17.16
C PHE A 157 -11.30 20.43 17.12
N ASP A 158 -11.21 21.05 18.32
CA ASP A 158 -10.54 22.32 18.50
C ASP A 158 -9.18 22.11 19.18
N THR A 159 -8.28 22.99 18.83
CA THR A 159 -6.89 23.00 19.29
C THR A 159 -6.64 24.25 20.11
N THR A 160 -7.50 24.53 21.08
CA THR A 160 -7.42 25.74 21.92
C THR A 160 -6.25 25.79 22.93
N SER A 161 -5.28 24.90 22.82
CA SER A 161 -4.12 24.90 23.73
C SER A 161 -2.82 25.19 23.00
N ASN A 162 -2.00 26.04 23.63
CA ASN A 162 -0.67 26.49 23.20
C ASN A 162 0.38 25.37 22.97
N HIS A 163 0.00 24.11 23.05
CA HIS A 163 0.88 22.95 22.89
C HIS A 163 1.24 22.58 21.45
N LEU A 164 0.70 23.27 20.44
CA LEU A 164 1.15 23.11 19.06
C LEU A 164 2.54 23.71 18.82
N LEU A 165 2.92 24.70 19.64
CA LEU A 165 4.19 25.40 19.50
C LEU A 165 5.41 24.55 19.90
N ASP A 166 5.22 23.49 20.71
CA ASP A 166 6.31 22.63 21.20
C ASP A 166 6.83 21.63 20.14
N PHE A 167 6.16 21.53 18.98
CA PHE A 167 6.52 20.56 17.94
C PHE A 167 7.29 21.13 16.74
N TRP A 168 7.30 22.47 16.59
CA TRP A 168 7.95 23.14 15.47
C TRP A 168 8.92 24.17 15.99
N GLU A 169 10.21 23.98 15.77
CA GLU A 169 11.29 24.88 16.22
C GLU A 169 11.20 26.30 15.61
N ASP A 170 10.37 26.50 14.58
CA ASP A 170 10.13 27.80 13.98
C ASP A 170 8.80 28.39 14.46
N ASN A 171 8.85 29.65 14.94
CA ASN A 171 7.75 30.47 15.47
C ASN A 171 6.56 30.74 14.53
N ASN A 172 6.31 29.91 13.53
CA ASN A 172 5.17 30.02 12.62
C ASN A 172 3.97 29.28 13.22
N GLN A 173 2.90 30.01 13.54
CA GLN A 173 1.60 29.42 13.90
C GLN A 173 1.16 28.43 12.81
N LEU A 174 1.06 27.15 13.15
CA LEU A 174 0.54 26.12 12.25
C LEU A 174 -0.94 26.42 11.97
N GLU A 175 -1.25 26.81 10.75
CA GLU A 175 -2.63 26.99 10.31
C GLU A 175 -3.27 25.61 10.09
N MET A 176 -4.33 25.32 10.83
CA MET A 176 -5.11 24.09 10.61
C MET A 176 -6.28 24.38 9.71
N TYR A 177 -6.32 23.65 8.59
CA TYR A 177 -7.38 23.77 7.60
C TYR A 177 -8.49 22.75 7.90
N GLU A 178 -9.75 23.20 7.85
CA GLU A 178 -10.89 22.28 7.96
C GLU A 178 -10.99 21.41 6.71
N PRO A 179 -11.01 20.07 6.84
CA PRO A 179 -11.17 19.18 5.70
C PRO A 179 -12.55 19.30 5.05
N GLU A 180 -12.61 19.25 3.73
CA GLU A 180 -13.84 19.11 2.96
C GLU A 180 -14.21 17.63 2.85
N LEU A 181 -15.40 17.25 3.36
CA LEU A 181 -15.86 15.86 3.41
C LEU A 181 -17.15 15.71 2.60
N LEU A 182 -17.11 14.90 1.54
CA LEU A 182 -18.18 14.79 0.54
C LEU A 182 -18.56 13.32 0.30
N VAL A 183 -19.83 13.08 0.07
CA VAL A 183 -20.28 11.78 -0.47
C VAL A 183 -20.09 11.81 -1.97
N ALA A 184 -19.16 11.02 -2.48
CA ALA A 184 -18.85 10.97 -3.91
C ALA A 184 -18.21 9.63 -4.30
N ASP A 185 -18.21 9.36 -5.60
CA ASP A 185 -17.61 8.19 -6.21
C ASP A 185 -16.15 8.48 -6.61
N ALA A 186 -15.21 7.66 -6.19
CA ALA A 186 -13.80 7.79 -6.53
C ALA A 186 -13.50 7.69 -8.04
N ARG A 187 -14.41 7.14 -8.82
CA ARG A 187 -14.30 7.00 -10.29
C ARG A 187 -14.65 8.26 -11.04
N ASP A 188 -15.24 9.25 -10.35
CA ASP A 188 -15.62 10.55 -10.91
C ASP A 188 -15.12 11.68 -10.01
N LEU A 189 -13.98 12.25 -10.35
CA LEU A 189 -13.40 13.42 -9.70
C LEU A 189 -13.60 14.69 -10.53
N SER A 190 -14.63 14.76 -11.36
CA SER A 190 -14.93 15.91 -12.26
C SER A 190 -15.11 17.24 -11.50
N SER A 191 -15.44 17.18 -10.21
CA SER A 191 -15.48 18.34 -9.32
C SER A 191 -14.11 18.96 -9.05
N LEU A 192 -13.02 18.25 -9.32
CA LEU A 192 -11.64 18.71 -9.15
C LEU A 192 -11.02 19.06 -10.50
N ASN A 193 -10.29 20.16 -10.53
CA ASN A 193 -9.57 20.59 -11.74
C ASN A 193 -8.38 19.67 -12.02
N ASP A 194 -7.98 19.59 -13.29
CA ASP A 194 -6.74 18.94 -13.69
C ASP A 194 -5.52 19.55 -12.96
N ASN A 195 -4.58 18.73 -12.55
CA ASN A 195 -3.34 19.16 -11.90
C ASN A 195 -3.58 20.11 -10.70
N SER A 196 -4.58 19.83 -9.88
CA SER A 196 -4.94 20.67 -8.71
C SER A 196 -4.52 20.08 -7.37
N VAL A 197 -4.26 18.78 -7.29
CA VAL A 197 -3.96 18.02 -6.08
C VAL A 197 -2.45 17.86 -5.89
N ASP A 198 -1.95 18.08 -4.67
CA ASP A 198 -0.52 17.95 -4.34
C ASP A 198 -0.15 16.54 -3.87
N LEU A 199 -1.04 15.83 -3.22
CA LEU A 199 -0.82 14.46 -2.74
C LEU A 199 -2.14 13.68 -2.76
N ILE A 200 -2.10 12.46 -3.27
CA ILE A 200 -3.18 11.48 -3.06
C ILE A 200 -2.70 10.46 -2.02
N CYS A 201 -3.52 10.20 -1.00
CA CYS A 201 -3.22 9.25 0.06
C CYS A 201 -4.49 8.53 0.48
N SER A 202 -4.71 7.30 -0.02
CA SER A 202 -6.00 6.65 0.06
C SER A 202 -5.91 5.15 0.27
N HIS A 203 -6.99 4.56 0.82
CA HIS A 203 -7.09 3.15 1.17
C HIS A 203 -8.38 2.54 0.63
N PRO A 204 -8.38 2.00 -0.60
CA PRO A 204 -9.57 1.40 -1.22
C PRO A 204 -10.04 0.14 -0.49
N PRO A 205 -11.30 -0.28 -0.69
CA PRO A 205 -11.75 -1.60 -0.28
C PRO A 205 -10.97 -2.70 -1.02
N TYR A 206 -10.89 -3.90 -0.43
CA TYR A 206 -10.18 -5.04 -1.04
C TYR A 206 -11.17 -5.97 -1.74
N ALA A 207 -11.70 -5.58 -2.89
CA ALA A 207 -12.68 -6.37 -3.64
C ALA A 207 -13.77 -6.97 -2.71
N ASN A 208 -14.22 -8.19 -2.93
CA ASN A 208 -15.29 -8.86 -2.16
C ASN A 208 -14.80 -9.45 -0.81
N ILE A 209 -14.11 -8.65 0.03
CA ILE A 209 -13.62 -9.10 1.36
C ILE A 209 -14.44 -8.49 2.50
N ILE A 210 -14.73 -7.20 2.43
CA ILE A 210 -15.52 -6.46 3.42
C ILE A 210 -16.53 -5.60 2.67
N HIS A 211 -17.82 -5.80 2.93
CA HIS A 211 -18.86 -4.93 2.39
C HIS A 211 -19.05 -3.71 3.28
N TYR A 212 -19.05 -2.52 2.68
CA TYR A 212 -19.11 -1.25 3.39
C TYR A 212 -20.48 -0.59 3.34
N THR A 213 -21.32 -0.96 2.36
CA THR A 213 -22.69 -0.45 2.22
C THR A 213 -23.71 -1.59 2.10
N ASP A 214 -24.98 -1.26 2.11
CA ASP A 214 -26.08 -2.19 1.83
C ASP A 214 -26.30 -2.29 0.29
N ARG A 215 -25.25 -2.61 -0.49
CA ARG A 215 -25.23 -2.69 -1.97
C ARG A 215 -25.52 -1.36 -2.65
N LYS A 216 -24.95 -0.26 -2.16
CA LYS A 216 -25.01 1.03 -2.85
C LYS A 216 -24.32 0.89 -4.22
N GLU A 217 -24.97 1.44 -5.25
CA GLU A 217 -24.38 1.48 -6.58
C GLU A 217 -23.02 2.18 -6.54
N GLY A 218 -22.01 1.57 -7.17
CA GLY A 218 -20.65 2.09 -7.19
C GLY A 218 -19.75 1.65 -6.03
N ASP A 219 -20.27 0.93 -5.03
CA ASP A 219 -19.43 0.37 -3.96
C ASP A 219 -18.53 -0.75 -4.50
N LEU A 220 -17.23 -0.46 -4.60
CA LEU A 220 -16.23 -1.38 -5.15
C LEU A 220 -16.03 -2.63 -4.30
N SER A 221 -16.53 -2.66 -3.06
CA SER A 221 -16.44 -3.81 -2.18
C SER A 221 -17.34 -4.99 -2.58
N PHE A 222 -18.19 -4.84 -3.59
CA PHE A 222 -19.05 -5.91 -4.09
C PHE A 222 -18.55 -6.57 -5.37
N PHE A 223 -17.53 -6.01 -6.00
CA PHE A 223 -16.98 -6.55 -7.24
C PHE A 223 -16.07 -7.76 -6.99
N ASP A 224 -15.99 -8.67 -7.93
CA ASP A 224 -14.92 -9.65 -7.95
C ASP A 224 -13.57 -8.99 -8.27
N ILE A 225 -12.49 -9.75 -8.28
CA ILE A 225 -11.16 -9.17 -8.38
C ILE A 225 -10.92 -8.48 -9.72
N ASP A 226 -11.37 -9.09 -10.82
CA ASP A 226 -11.10 -8.54 -12.16
C ASP A 226 -11.97 -7.31 -12.41
N ASP A 227 -13.23 -7.34 -12.03
CA ASP A 227 -14.12 -6.17 -12.09
C ASP A 227 -13.63 -5.06 -11.16
N PHE A 228 -13.18 -5.39 -9.94
CA PHE A 228 -12.57 -4.42 -9.04
C PHE A 228 -11.36 -3.71 -9.67
N LEU A 229 -10.46 -4.45 -10.32
CA LEU A 229 -9.29 -3.87 -10.99
C LEU A 229 -9.69 -3.00 -12.18
N ASN A 230 -10.73 -3.39 -12.94
CA ASN A 230 -11.30 -2.58 -14.01
C ASN A 230 -11.86 -1.26 -13.49
N GLU A 231 -12.60 -1.29 -12.38
CA GLU A 231 -13.12 -0.07 -11.74
C GLU A 231 -11.98 0.79 -11.15
N MET A 232 -10.96 0.17 -10.54
CA MET A 232 -9.76 0.88 -10.08
C MET A 232 -8.97 1.53 -11.22
N SER A 233 -9.07 1.02 -12.46
CA SER A 233 -8.49 1.70 -13.63
C SER A 233 -9.14 3.07 -13.89
N LYS A 234 -10.45 3.21 -13.65
CA LYS A 234 -11.13 4.50 -13.75
C LYS A 234 -10.64 5.45 -12.64
N VAL A 235 -10.53 4.94 -11.40
CA VAL A 235 -9.97 5.70 -10.28
C VAL A 235 -8.53 6.15 -10.57
N ALA A 236 -7.69 5.28 -11.13
CA ALA A 236 -6.31 5.61 -11.48
C ALA A 236 -6.23 6.71 -12.55
N LYS A 237 -7.11 6.68 -13.56
CA LYS A 237 -7.19 7.73 -14.61
C LYS A 237 -7.56 9.09 -14.03
N GLU A 238 -8.57 9.14 -13.17
CA GLU A 238 -8.95 10.35 -12.48
C GLU A 238 -7.86 10.84 -11.52
N SER A 239 -7.20 9.93 -10.79
CA SER A 239 -6.04 10.24 -9.96
C SER A 239 -4.92 10.87 -10.77
N PHE A 240 -4.61 10.32 -11.94
CA PHE A 240 -3.59 10.87 -12.83
C PHE A 240 -3.98 12.25 -13.36
N ARG A 241 -5.25 12.45 -13.71
CA ARG A 241 -5.76 13.74 -14.18
C ARG A 241 -5.61 14.84 -13.14
N VAL A 242 -6.10 14.61 -11.92
CA VAL A 242 -6.16 15.63 -10.87
C VAL A 242 -4.83 15.90 -10.17
N LEU A 243 -3.93 14.92 -10.12
CA LEU A 243 -2.63 15.06 -9.47
C LEU A 243 -1.70 15.96 -10.30
N LYS A 244 -0.98 16.86 -9.64
CA LYS A 244 0.05 17.70 -10.29
C LYS A 244 1.22 16.86 -10.79
N PRO A 245 1.89 17.23 -11.90
CA PRO A 245 3.16 16.60 -12.31
C PRO A 245 4.21 16.65 -11.20
N GLY A 246 5.05 15.61 -11.08
CA GLY A 246 6.06 15.47 -10.03
C GLY A 246 5.51 15.02 -8.67
N ARG A 247 4.17 14.97 -8.49
CA ARG A 247 3.53 14.69 -7.20
C ARG A 247 3.14 13.23 -7.04
N GLN A 248 2.84 12.82 -5.80
CA GLN A 248 2.73 11.41 -5.41
C GLN A 248 1.29 10.98 -5.15
N CYS A 249 1.04 9.70 -5.47
CA CYS A 249 -0.19 8.98 -5.19
C CYS A 249 0.14 7.71 -4.41
N ALA A 250 -0.27 7.65 -3.14
CA ALA A 250 -0.02 6.53 -2.23
C ALA A 250 -1.32 5.75 -1.98
N ILE A 251 -1.33 4.46 -2.32
CA ILE A 251 -2.50 3.59 -2.21
C ILE A 251 -2.16 2.36 -1.38
N LEU A 252 -2.83 2.18 -0.22
CA LEU A 252 -2.66 0.96 0.58
C LEU A 252 -3.58 -0.14 0.05
N ILE A 253 -3.05 -1.34 -0.18
CA ILE A 253 -3.81 -2.49 -0.64
C ILE A 253 -3.24 -3.79 -0.07
N GLY A 254 -4.11 -4.70 0.38
CA GLY A 254 -3.72 -6.03 0.85
C GLY A 254 -3.95 -7.10 -0.20
N ASP A 255 -3.11 -8.13 -0.16
CA ASP A 255 -3.35 -9.35 -0.92
C ASP A 255 -4.51 -10.16 -0.33
N THR A 256 -5.09 -11.02 -1.13
CA THR A 256 -6.13 -11.94 -0.70
C THR A 256 -5.75 -13.39 -0.99
N ARG A 257 -6.58 -14.31 -0.53
CA ARG A 257 -6.36 -15.73 -0.71
C ARG A 257 -7.64 -16.42 -1.18
N ARG A 258 -7.54 -17.17 -2.26
CA ARG A 258 -8.62 -18.04 -2.72
C ARG A 258 -8.21 -19.49 -2.47
N LYS A 259 -9.00 -20.23 -1.70
CA LYS A 259 -8.62 -21.54 -1.17
C LYS A 259 -7.31 -21.42 -0.37
N LYS A 260 -6.22 -22.03 -0.82
CA LYS A 260 -4.89 -21.97 -0.16
C LYS A 260 -3.86 -21.14 -0.96
N TYR A 261 -4.24 -20.49 -2.04
CA TYR A 261 -3.35 -19.78 -2.96
C TYR A 261 -3.52 -18.27 -2.82
N VAL A 262 -2.42 -17.55 -2.88
CA VAL A 262 -2.41 -16.09 -2.85
C VAL A 262 -2.89 -15.53 -4.18
N ILE A 263 -3.73 -14.53 -4.10
CA ILE A 263 -4.03 -13.63 -5.22
C ILE A 263 -3.28 -12.33 -4.94
N PRO A 264 -2.27 -12.00 -5.74
CA PRO A 264 -1.39 -10.86 -5.52
C PRO A 264 -2.08 -9.55 -5.92
N LEU A 265 -3.14 -9.18 -5.20
CA LEU A 265 -3.98 -8.02 -5.53
C LEU A 265 -3.17 -6.72 -5.51
N GLY A 266 -2.21 -6.61 -4.56
CA GLY A 266 -1.30 -5.47 -4.50
C GLY A 266 -0.47 -5.31 -5.78
N PHE A 267 0.11 -6.39 -6.28
CA PHE A 267 0.88 -6.35 -7.53
C PHE A 267 0.02 -6.13 -8.77
N LYS A 268 -1.20 -6.70 -8.81
CA LYS A 268 -2.16 -6.43 -9.89
C LYS A 268 -2.58 -4.95 -9.92
N LEU A 269 -2.81 -4.34 -8.76
CA LEU A 269 -3.14 -2.92 -8.68
C LEU A 269 -1.97 -2.03 -9.15
N ILE A 270 -0.73 -2.42 -8.88
CA ILE A 270 0.45 -1.69 -9.40
C ILE A 270 0.38 -1.61 -10.94
N ASN A 271 0.02 -2.69 -11.65
CA ASN A 271 -0.15 -2.66 -13.11
C ASN A 271 -1.19 -1.61 -13.53
N VAL A 272 -2.34 -1.57 -12.86
CA VAL A 272 -3.42 -0.62 -13.16
C VAL A 272 -2.93 0.83 -13.16
N TYR A 273 -2.11 1.21 -12.18
CA TYR A 273 -1.57 2.56 -12.09
C TYR A 273 -0.44 2.82 -13.10
N LEU A 274 0.45 1.83 -13.33
CA LEU A 274 1.51 1.94 -14.33
C LEU A 274 0.94 2.10 -15.74
N ASP A 275 -0.13 1.38 -16.09
CA ASP A 275 -0.80 1.42 -17.40
C ASP A 275 -1.43 2.82 -17.69
N VAL A 276 -1.79 3.57 -16.66
CA VAL A 276 -2.29 4.95 -16.79
C VAL A 276 -1.15 5.96 -17.04
N GLY A 277 0.10 5.59 -16.76
CA GLY A 277 1.28 6.43 -16.97
C GLY A 277 2.00 6.87 -15.70
N PHE A 278 1.57 6.43 -14.54
CA PHE A 278 2.34 6.60 -13.30
C PHE A 278 3.66 5.84 -13.35
N LYS A 279 4.64 6.28 -12.56
CA LYS A 279 5.85 5.52 -12.26
C LYS A 279 5.87 5.13 -10.78
N LEU A 280 6.41 3.96 -10.47
CA LEU A 280 6.50 3.48 -9.08
C LEU A 280 7.72 4.10 -8.40
N ARG A 281 7.49 5.05 -7.50
CA ARG A 281 8.56 5.72 -6.74
C ARG A 281 9.04 4.87 -5.57
N GLU A 282 8.10 4.30 -4.80
CA GLU A 282 8.38 3.44 -3.64
C GLU A 282 7.41 2.26 -3.62
N LEU A 283 7.86 1.15 -3.03
CA LEU A 283 6.98 0.04 -2.65
C LEU A 283 7.20 -0.28 -1.18
N VAL A 284 6.33 0.24 -0.34
CA VAL A 284 6.37 0.04 1.10
C VAL A 284 5.56 -1.20 1.46
N ILE A 285 6.11 -2.00 2.35
CA ILE A 285 5.46 -3.16 2.95
C ILE A 285 5.02 -2.80 4.37
N LYS A 286 3.72 -2.66 4.55
CA LYS A 286 3.14 -2.45 5.88
C LYS A 286 2.91 -3.81 6.55
N ARG A 287 3.65 -4.09 7.63
CA ARG A 287 3.47 -5.30 8.43
C ARG A 287 2.20 -5.23 9.26
N GLN A 288 1.40 -6.29 9.22
CA GLN A 288 0.27 -6.49 10.11
C GLN A 288 0.67 -7.26 11.37
N HIS A 289 0.11 -6.87 12.50
CA HIS A 289 0.29 -7.55 13.77
C HIS A 289 -0.99 -8.29 14.18
N ASN A 290 -0.87 -9.22 15.13
CA ASN A 290 -2.00 -9.98 15.69
C ASN A 290 -2.75 -10.89 14.71
N CYS A 291 -2.16 -11.25 13.56
CA CYS A 291 -2.77 -12.14 12.57
C CYS A 291 -3.09 -13.55 13.13
N LYS A 292 -2.43 -13.94 14.22
CA LYS A 292 -2.61 -15.25 14.88
C LYS A 292 -3.82 -15.31 15.83
N THR A 293 -4.51 -14.20 16.05
CA THR A 293 -5.59 -14.12 17.08
C THR A 293 -6.89 -14.79 16.67
N THR A 294 -7.10 -15.07 15.38
CA THR A 294 -8.26 -15.85 14.92
C THR A 294 -7.90 -17.33 14.88
N GLY A 295 -8.23 -18.06 15.95
CA GLY A 295 -7.91 -19.49 16.09
C GLY A 295 -8.35 -20.36 14.91
N PHE A 296 -9.45 -20.02 14.26
CA PHE A 296 -9.95 -20.71 13.06
C PHE A 296 -8.94 -20.64 11.89
N TRP A 297 -8.48 -19.46 11.53
CA TRP A 297 -7.52 -19.28 10.41
C TRP A 297 -6.15 -19.86 10.74
N TYR A 298 -5.70 -19.75 11.99
CA TYR A 298 -4.45 -20.36 12.44
C TYR A 298 -4.51 -21.90 12.31
N ALA A 299 -5.57 -22.55 12.82
CA ALA A 299 -5.73 -24.00 12.70
C ALA A 299 -5.77 -24.45 11.23
N ASN A 300 -6.47 -23.72 10.37
CA ASN A 300 -6.51 -24.00 8.93
C ASN A 300 -5.15 -23.78 8.26
N SER A 301 -4.38 -22.77 8.66
CA SER A 301 -3.05 -22.52 8.10
C SER A 301 -2.08 -23.68 8.36
N VAL A 302 -2.14 -24.26 9.55
CA VAL A 302 -1.38 -25.46 9.91
C VAL A 302 -1.88 -26.69 9.15
N LYS A 303 -3.20 -26.90 9.15
CA LYS A 303 -3.84 -28.07 8.50
C LYS A 303 -3.58 -28.13 7.00
N TYR A 304 -3.67 -27.01 6.30
CA TYR A 304 -3.58 -26.93 4.84
C TYR A 304 -2.25 -26.36 4.32
N ASN A 305 -1.29 -26.22 5.22
CA ASN A 305 0.06 -25.71 4.92
C ASN A 305 0.06 -24.42 4.10
N PHE A 306 -0.52 -23.36 4.66
CA PHE A 306 -0.40 -22.01 4.11
C PHE A 306 -0.03 -21.00 5.21
N LEU A 307 0.51 -19.86 4.83
CA LEU A 307 0.87 -18.78 5.75
C LEU A 307 -0.30 -17.80 5.92
N LEU A 308 -0.45 -17.25 7.12
CA LEU A 308 -1.38 -16.16 7.36
C LEU A 308 -0.83 -14.88 6.73
N LEU A 309 -1.64 -14.21 5.91
CA LEU A 309 -1.28 -12.92 5.32
C LEU A 309 -1.05 -11.90 6.45
N ALA A 310 0.15 -11.36 6.52
CA ALA A 310 0.59 -10.46 7.58
C ALA A 310 1.25 -9.18 7.02
N HIS A 311 0.99 -8.85 5.77
CA HIS A 311 1.45 -7.63 5.12
C HIS A 311 0.39 -7.04 4.20
N GLU A 312 0.56 -5.76 3.94
CA GLU A 312 -0.13 -4.99 2.93
C GLU A 312 0.92 -4.23 2.12
N HIS A 313 0.62 -3.94 0.88
CA HIS A 313 1.46 -3.16 -0.02
C HIS A 313 1.00 -1.69 0.00
N LEU A 314 1.93 -0.76 0.11
CA LEU A 314 1.71 0.66 -0.08
C LEU A 314 2.59 1.14 -1.24
N PRO A 315 2.19 0.89 -2.50
CA PRO A 315 2.83 1.53 -3.63
C PRO A 315 2.65 3.04 -3.56
N ILE A 316 3.73 3.76 -3.75
CA ILE A 316 3.76 5.21 -3.87
C ILE A 316 4.18 5.53 -5.29
N PHE A 317 3.21 5.96 -6.07
CA PHE A 317 3.39 6.34 -7.46
C PHE A 317 3.76 7.82 -7.56
N VAL A 318 4.36 8.20 -8.67
CA VAL A 318 4.58 9.59 -9.05
C VAL A 318 4.02 9.82 -10.44
N LYS A 319 3.32 10.94 -10.63
CA LYS A 319 2.98 11.46 -11.96
C LYS A 319 4.23 12.09 -12.55
N PRO A 320 4.80 11.54 -13.65
CA PRO A 320 6.03 12.06 -14.20
C PRO A 320 5.87 13.51 -14.68
N GLU A 321 6.92 14.31 -14.50
CA GLU A 321 7.05 15.57 -15.23
C GLU A 321 7.35 15.23 -16.69
N TYR A 322 6.75 15.96 -17.63
CA TYR A 322 7.03 15.76 -19.06
C TYR A 322 8.48 16.15 -19.36
N THR A 323 9.39 15.17 -19.27
CA THR A 323 10.75 15.31 -19.76
C THR A 323 10.93 14.42 -20.99
N VAL A 324 11.53 14.97 -22.02
CA VAL A 324 11.90 14.22 -23.24
C VAL A 324 12.86 13.10 -22.83
N SER A 325 12.46 11.85 -23.00
CA SER A 325 13.28 10.70 -22.66
C SER A 325 14.45 10.58 -23.65
N SER A 326 15.68 10.70 -23.14
CA SER A 326 16.85 10.18 -23.83
C SER A 326 16.91 8.66 -23.63
N SER A 327 16.77 7.89 -24.69
CA SER A 327 16.94 6.44 -24.66
C SER A 327 18.44 6.12 -24.49
N ILE A 328 18.81 5.60 -23.33
CA ILE A 328 20.12 4.99 -23.11
C ILE A 328 20.05 3.56 -23.63
N LYS A 329 20.96 3.18 -24.53
CA LYS A 329 21.10 1.78 -24.96
C LYS A 329 21.70 0.99 -23.81
N GLU A 330 20.95 0.01 -23.31
CA GLU A 330 21.41 -0.95 -22.32
C GLU A 330 22.39 -1.95 -22.96
N GLU A 331 23.56 -2.16 -22.34
CA GLU A 331 24.46 -3.24 -22.73
C GLU A 331 23.93 -4.58 -22.20
N GLU A 332 23.98 -5.62 -23.07
CA GLU A 332 23.57 -6.96 -22.70
C GLU A 332 24.58 -7.61 -21.74
N VAL A 333 24.21 -7.71 -20.46
CA VAL A 333 24.91 -8.51 -19.46
C VAL A 333 24.13 -9.80 -19.21
N GLY A 334 24.76 -10.95 -19.37
CA GLY A 334 24.14 -12.24 -19.06
C GLY A 334 24.18 -12.53 -17.55
N TYR A 335 23.16 -13.21 -17.03
CA TYR A 335 23.09 -13.72 -15.66
C TYR A 335 23.06 -15.25 -15.69
N GLY A 336 23.76 -15.88 -14.79
CA GLY A 336 23.87 -17.34 -14.81
C GLY A 336 24.16 -17.99 -13.47
N LEU A 337 24.19 -19.26 -13.50
CA LEU A 337 24.08 -20.20 -12.43
C LEU A 337 25.40 -20.44 -11.70
N VAL A 338 25.40 -20.41 -10.37
CA VAL A 338 26.54 -20.88 -9.57
C VAL A 338 26.06 -21.91 -8.53
N VAL A 339 26.61 -23.12 -8.64
CA VAL A 339 26.65 -24.23 -7.68
C VAL A 339 25.32 -24.78 -7.13
N PRO A 340 24.90 -25.96 -7.55
CA PRO A 340 23.82 -26.72 -6.91
C PRO A 340 24.31 -27.47 -5.68
N THR A 341 23.62 -27.33 -4.56
CA THR A 341 23.83 -28.15 -3.36
C THR A 341 22.66 -29.10 -3.18
N LYS A 342 22.90 -30.41 -3.10
CA LYS A 342 21.88 -31.43 -2.83
C LYS A 342 22.03 -31.98 -1.44
N GLU A 343 20.98 -31.90 -0.65
CA GLU A 343 20.90 -32.56 0.65
C GLU A 343 19.59 -33.34 0.78
N LYS A 344 19.62 -34.47 1.47
CA LYS A 344 18.42 -35.20 1.87
C LYS A 344 18.04 -34.82 3.28
N ILE A 345 16.80 -34.33 3.48
CA ILE A 345 16.28 -34.12 4.84
C ILE A 345 15.46 -35.36 5.23
N SER A 346 15.80 -35.96 6.35
CA SER A 346 15.10 -37.12 6.91
C SER A 346 14.05 -36.78 7.96
N ILE A 347 13.90 -35.51 8.37
CA ILE A 347 13.08 -35.11 9.51
C ILE A 347 11.87 -34.30 9.02
N LYS A 348 10.67 -34.88 9.21
CA LYS A 348 9.40 -34.18 9.04
C LYS A 348 9.13 -33.37 10.31
N ARG A 349 9.12 -32.04 10.22
CA ARG A 349 8.77 -31.15 11.33
C ARG A 349 7.29 -30.83 11.35
N LYS A 350 6.76 -30.53 12.56
CA LYS A 350 5.42 -29.98 12.70
C LYS A 350 5.39 -28.55 12.15
N LEU A 351 4.36 -28.21 11.39
CA LEU A 351 4.23 -26.89 10.75
C LEU A 351 4.01 -25.74 11.75
N ASP A 352 3.50 -26.03 12.94
CA ASP A 352 3.30 -25.08 14.04
C ASP A 352 4.63 -24.66 14.72
N GLU A 353 5.72 -25.42 14.53
CA GLU A 353 7.07 -25.07 14.98
C GLU A 353 7.81 -24.13 14.00
N LEU A 354 7.20 -23.81 12.85
CA LEU A 354 7.76 -22.95 11.79
C LEU A 354 7.06 -21.58 11.77
N GLU A 355 7.62 -20.65 11.00
CA GLU A 355 6.96 -19.36 10.75
C GLU A 355 5.56 -19.57 10.15
N THR A 356 4.57 -18.92 10.73
CA THR A 356 3.15 -19.11 10.39
C THR A 356 2.53 -17.93 9.62
N THR A 357 3.31 -16.87 9.42
CA THR A 357 2.87 -15.65 8.73
C THR A 357 3.74 -15.36 7.51
N THR A 358 3.24 -14.53 6.61
CA THR A 358 3.97 -14.12 5.39
C THR A 358 5.04 -13.05 5.64
N VAL A 359 5.31 -12.65 6.88
CA VAL A 359 6.41 -11.71 7.20
C VAL A 359 7.39 -12.39 8.15
N TRP A 360 8.59 -12.64 7.68
CA TRP A 360 9.67 -13.24 8.43
C TRP A 360 10.70 -12.18 8.83
N VAL A 361 10.86 -11.95 10.12
CA VAL A 361 11.84 -11.01 10.66
C VAL A 361 12.99 -11.82 11.25
N LEU A 362 14.09 -11.89 10.53
CA LEU A 362 15.25 -12.72 10.86
C LEU A 362 16.34 -11.88 11.53
N PRO A 363 17.15 -12.48 12.43
CA PRO A 363 18.32 -11.81 12.97
C PRO A 363 19.34 -11.54 11.86
N GLU A 364 20.09 -10.46 11.99
CA GLU A 364 21.14 -10.08 11.04
C GLU A 364 22.24 -11.13 10.98
N ASN A 365 22.70 -11.58 12.16
CA ASN A 365 23.65 -12.67 12.25
C ASN A 365 23.00 -13.99 11.79
N ASP A 366 23.66 -14.73 10.93
CA ASP A 366 23.18 -15.99 10.36
C ASP A 366 21.90 -15.86 9.47
N PHE A 367 21.61 -14.67 8.93
CA PHE A 367 20.41 -14.40 8.16
C PHE A 367 20.17 -15.45 7.06
N ASP A 368 21.12 -15.66 6.16
CA ASP A 368 20.99 -16.62 5.06
C ASP A 368 20.88 -18.07 5.54
N LYS A 369 21.57 -18.43 6.59
CA LYS A 369 21.51 -19.77 7.18
C LYS A 369 20.12 -20.05 7.76
N ILE A 370 19.53 -19.09 8.48
CA ILE A 370 18.20 -19.21 9.08
C ILE A 370 17.15 -19.20 7.97
N LEU A 371 17.28 -18.31 6.98
CA LEU A 371 16.38 -18.24 5.82
C LEU A 371 16.35 -19.59 5.09
N ASN A 372 17.52 -20.11 4.71
CA ASN A 372 17.63 -21.39 4.04
C ASN A 372 17.00 -22.53 4.85
N LYS A 373 17.29 -22.57 6.16
CA LYS A 373 16.70 -23.56 7.06
C LYS A 373 15.17 -23.49 7.10
N ASN A 374 14.60 -22.30 7.17
CA ASN A 374 13.15 -22.11 7.20
C ASN A 374 12.49 -22.53 5.89
N VAL A 375 13.06 -22.14 4.75
CA VAL A 375 12.56 -22.53 3.42
C VAL A 375 12.60 -24.04 3.24
N ILE A 376 13.77 -24.65 3.50
CA ILE A 376 13.96 -26.09 3.31
C ILE A 376 13.05 -26.90 4.25
N ASN A 377 13.01 -26.57 5.54
CA ASN A 377 12.19 -27.28 6.51
C ASN A 377 10.68 -27.20 6.19
N ARG A 378 10.22 -26.06 5.65
CA ARG A 378 8.80 -25.88 5.35
C ARG A 378 8.38 -26.51 4.04
N TYR A 379 9.21 -26.41 2.98
CA TYR A 379 8.79 -26.71 1.62
C TYR A 379 9.39 -28.00 1.03
N SER A 380 10.44 -28.59 1.62
CA SER A 380 10.92 -29.88 1.17
C SER A 380 9.98 -31.04 1.56
N ASN A 381 9.20 -30.85 2.60
CA ASN A 381 8.22 -31.83 3.12
C ASN A 381 8.80 -33.25 3.34
N GLY A 382 10.05 -33.31 3.78
CA GLY A 382 10.76 -34.57 3.98
C GLY A 382 11.30 -35.25 2.71
N ASN A 383 11.07 -34.64 1.53
CA ASN A 383 11.63 -35.09 0.27
C ASN A 383 12.99 -34.45 0.00
N GLY A 384 13.66 -34.89 -1.07
CA GLY A 384 14.88 -34.27 -1.54
C GLY A 384 14.64 -32.81 -1.98
N TYR A 385 15.67 -31.99 -1.88
CA TYR A 385 15.64 -30.62 -2.38
C TYR A 385 16.88 -30.30 -3.21
N SER A 386 16.78 -29.28 -4.04
CA SER A 386 17.90 -28.69 -4.78
C SER A 386 17.88 -27.19 -4.60
N THR A 387 19.05 -26.59 -4.40
CA THR A 387 19.20 -25.14 -4.34
C THR A 387 20.16 -24.69 -5.41
N ILE A 388 19.85 -23.55 -6.02
CA ILE A 388 20.76 -22.87 -6.92
C ILE A 388 20.90 -21.41 -6.48
N THR A 389 22.07 -20.84 -6.72
CA THR A 389 22.29 -19.40 -6.48
C THR A 389 22.39 -18.72 -7.83
N PHE A 390 21.56 -17.73 -8.01
CA PHE A 390 21.52 -16.90 -9.20
C PHE A 390 22.47 -15.71 -9.01
N ALA A 391 23.50 -15.62 -9.85
CA ALA A 391 24.51 -14.56 -9.79
C ALA A 391 24.82 -14.03 -11.19
N SER A 392 25.30 -12.79 -11.30
CA SER A 392 25.79 -12.23 -12.55
C SER A 392 27.05 -13.00 -13.02
N HIS A 393 27.18 -13.25 -14.31
CA HIS A 393 28.35 -13.89 -14.91
C HIS A 393 28.75 -13.25 -16.23
N SER A 394 29.99 -13.49 -16.66
CA SER A 394 30.44 -13.09 -17.99
C SER A 394 29.86 -14.02 -19.07
N LYS A 395 29.53 -13.48 -20.25
CA LYS A 395 28.87 -14.16 -21.41
C LYS A 395 29.46 -15.54 -21.84
N ASN A 396 30.59 -15.97 -21.29
CA ASN A 396 31.32 -17.16 -21.74
C ASN A 396 31.17 -18.39 -20.82
N GLU A 397 30.47 -18.30 -19.69
CA GLU A 397 30.29 -19.42 -18.79
C GLU A 397 29.00 -20.18 -19.11
N LYS A 398 29.11 -21.44 -19.50
CA LYS A 398 27.97 -22.30 -19.79
C LYS A 398 27.15 -22.60 -18.54
N LEU A 399 25.85 -22.38 -18.60
CA LEU A 399 24.88 -22.87 -17.64
C LEU A 399 25.05 -24.36 -17.36
N PHE A 400 25.43 -24.73 -16.14
CA PHE A 400 25.53 -26.13 -15.76
C PHE A 400 24.14 -26.74 -15.55
N THR A 401 23.71 -27.59 -16.46
CA THR A 401 22.57 -28.47 -16.28
C THR A 401 23.01 -29.66 -15.41
N HIS A 402 22.57 -29.68 -14.15
CA HIS A 402 22.73 -30.88 -13.33
C HIS A 402 21.69 -31.92 -13.77
N ASP A 403 22.15 -32.95 -14.46
CA ASP A 403 21.35 -34.11 -14.82
C ASP A 403 21.13 -34.98 -13.56
N THR A 404 20.05 -34.72 -12.83
CA THR A 404 19.59 -35.58 -11.75
C THR A 404 18.25 -36.18 -12.10
N LYS A 405 18.26 -37.47 -12.39
CA LYS A 405 17.06 -38.33 -12.66
C LYS A 405 16.13 -38.49 -11.44
N LYS A 406 16.38 -37.84 -10.29
CA LYS A 406 15.55 -37.98 -9.08
C LYS A 406 14.56 -36.84 -8.97
N GLU A 407 13.30 -37.19 -8.76
CA GLU A 407 12.26 -36.26 -8.36
C GLU A 407 12.57 -35.65 -6.98
N ILE A 408 12.28 -34.34 -6.83
CA ILE A 408 12.52 -33.55 -5.61
C ILE A 408 11.25 -32.86 -5.15
N GLY A 409 11.14 -32.62 -3.83
CA GLY A 409 10.03 -31.91 -3.24
C GLY A 409 10.18 -30.39 -3.27
N LEU A 410 11.41 -29.89 -3.35
CA LEU A 410 11.70 -28.45 -3.34
C LEU A 410 12.84 -28.10 -4.30
N PHE A 411 12.61 -27.10 -5.13
CA PHE A 411 13.63 -26.39 -5.89
C PHE A 411 13.70 -24.94 -5.42
N PHE A 412 14.85 -24.54 -4.87
CA PHE A 412 15.03 -23.20 -4.29
C PHE A 412 16.04 -22.40 -5.12
N ILE A 413 15.54 -21.34 -5.77
CA ILE A 413 16.33 -20.38 -6.53
C ILE A 413 16.66 -19.21 -5.60
N LYS A 414 17.94 -19.08 -5.24
CA LYS A 414 18.45 -17.96 -4.45
C LYS A 414 18.95 -16.86 -5.38
N SER A 415 18.75 -15.61 -5.01
CA SER A 415 19.31 -14.46 -5.73
C SER A 415 20.43 -13.85 -4.91
N SER A 416 21.61 -13.69 -5.54
CA SER A 416 22.72 -12.93 -4.99
C SER A 416 22.73 -11.47 -5.43
N ILE A 417 21.75 -11.05 -6.22
CA ILE A 417 21.63 -9.68 -6.78
C ILE A 417 21.63 -8.60 -5.69
N LEU A 418 21.42 -9.01 -4.44
CA LEU A 418 21.26 -8.14 -3.29
C LEU A 418 22.47 -7.30 -2.93
N ASN A 419 23.67 -7.63 -3.44
CA ASN A 419 24.93 -7.02 -2.99
C ASN A 419 25.81 -6.46 -4.11
N ASP A 420 25.56 -6.72 -5.40
CA ASP A 420 26.49 -6.35 -6.48
C ASP A 420 25.84 -5.53 -7.61
N ILE A 421 26.27 -4.30 -7.67
CA ILE A 421 26.41 -3.41 -8.86
C ILE A 421 25.17 -3.33 -9.79
N LEU A 422 24.27 -2.44 -9.45
CA LEU A 422 23.09 -2.05 -10.24
C LEU A 422 23.42 -1.35 -11.59
N SER A 423 24.66 -0.98 -11.84
CA SER A 423 25.06 -0.20 -13.03
C SER A 423 24.95 -0.97 -14.37
N HIS A 424 24.80 -2.31 -14.32
CA HIS A 424 24.73 -3.16 -15.52
C HIS A 424 23.62 -4.22 -15.42
N PHE A 425 22.59 -3.99 -14.59
CA PHE A 425 21.52 -4.95 -14.37
C PHE A 425 20.49 -4.88 -15.51
N ASN A 426 20.50 -5.89 -16.38
CA ASN A 426 19.47 -6.06 -17.41
C ASN A 426 18.29 -6.87 -16.84
N ILE A 427 17.18 -6.18 -16.57
CA ILE A 427 15.97 -6.78 -15.98
C ILE A 427 15.37 -7.83 -16.89
N GLU A 428 15.30 -7.59 -18.20
CA GLU A 428 14.68 -8.50 -19.15
C GLU A 428 15.45 -9.82 -19.24
N SER A 429 16.78 -9.72 -19.33
CA SER A 429 17.65 -10.91 -19.29
C SER A 429 17.47 -11.70 -18.00
N TYR A 430 17.45 -11.03 -16.85
CA TYR A 430 17.20 -11.65 -15.55
C TYR A 430 15.87 -12.40 -15.50
N LEU A 431 14.80 -11.76 -15.93
CA LEU A 431 13.46 -12.34 -15.92
C LEU A 431 13.37 -13.58 -16.85
N ASN A 432 13.93 -13.48 -18.05
CA ASN A 432 13.94 -14.57 -19.01
C ASN A 432 14.72 -15.78 -18.48
N GLU A 433 15.86 -15.57 -17.86
CA GLU A 433 16.65 -16.64 -17.27
C GLU A 433 15.95 -17.28 -16.06
N VAL A 434 15.32 -16.50 -15.19
CA VAL A 434 14.50 -17.04 -14.09
C VAL A 434 13.39 -17.92 -14.61
N LYS A 435 12.67 -17.48 -15.67
CA LYS A 435 11.60 -18.26 -16.31
C LYS A 435 12.15 -19.55 -16.90
N GLU A 436 13.28 -19.50 -17.60
CA GLU A 436 13.92 -20.66 -18.21
C GLU A 436 14.38 -21.67 -17.14
N ILE A 437 15.00 -21.22 -16.05
CA ILE A 437 15.39 -22.07 -14.93
C ILE A 437 14.17 -22.79 -14.32
N VAL A 438 13.07 -22.07 -14.12
CA VAL A 438 11.81 -22.66 -13.63
C VAL A 438 11.32 -23.72 -14.59
N ASN A 439 11.23 -23.40 -15.89
CA ASN A 439 10.76 -24.30 -16.94
C ASN A 439 11.56 -25.61 -17.00
N GLN A 440 12.89 -25.53 -16.98
CA GLN A 440 13.79 -26.69 -17.04
C GLN A 440 13.71 -27.59 -15.80
N ASN A 441 13.37 -27.04 -14.64
CA ASN A 441 13.36 -27.80 -13.39
C ASN A 441 11.96 -28.22 -12.93
N LEU A 442 10.89 -27.62 -13.48
CA LEU A 442 9.51 -27.97 -13.17
C LEU A 442 9.17 -29.47 -13.39
N PRO A 443 9.67 -30.17 -14.43
CA PRO A 443 9.45 -31.60 -14.59
C PRO A 443 10.04 -32.46 -13.46
N LYS A 444 11.09 -31.98 -12.79
CA LYS A 444 11.78 -32.70 -11.69
C LYS A 444 11.07 -32.56 -10.35
N ILE A 445 10.08 -31.68 -10.25
CA ILE A 445 9.32 -31.43 -9.01
C ILE A 445 8.18 -32.45 -8.92
N ILE A 446 8.04 -33.10 -7.78
CA ILE A 446 6.92 -33.99 -7.50
C ILE A 446 5.59 -33.20 -7.44
N LYS A 447 4.46 -33.86 -7.67
CA LYS A 447 3.15 -33.29 -7.39
C LYS A 447 3.05 -32.87 -5.92
N GLY A 448 2.58 -31.62 -5.67
CA GLY A 448 2.56 -31.01 -4.32
C GLY A 448 3.94 -30.54 -3.84
N GLY A 449 4.97 -30.63 -4.67
CA GLY A 449 6.28 -30.02 -4.40
C GLY A 449 6.31 -28.55 -4.76
N PHE A 450 7.43 -27.89 -4.44
CA PHE A 450 7.52 -26.42 -4.47
C PHE A 450 8.71 -25.92 -5.28
N ILE A 451 8.49 -24.80 -5.94
CA ILE A 451 9.54 -23.92 -6.44
C ILE A 451 9.49 -22.65 -5.60
N VAL A 452 10.62 -22.27 -4.99
CA VAL A 452 10.78 -21.05 -4.22
C VAL A 452 11.79 -20.16 -4.92
N ILE A 453 11.41 -18.90 -5.19
CA ILE A 453 12.26 -17.90 -5.83
C ILE A 453 12.51 -16.77 -4.84
N GLN A 454 13.77 -16.57 -4.47
CA GLN A 454 14.21 -15.41 -3.69
C GLN A 454 14.52 -14.26 -4.64
N THR A 455 13.99 -13.07 -4.36
CA THR A 455 14.24 -11.87 -5.15
C THR A 455 14.12 -10.62 -4.27
N GLN A 456 14.48 -9.48 -4.82
CA GLN A 456 14.36 -8.18 -4.17
C GLN A 456 14.03 -7.12 -5.21
N ASP A 457 13.26 -6.11 -4.82
CA ASP A 457 13.05 -4.94 -5.66
C ASP A 457 14.33 -4.11 -5.77
N VAL A 458 14.51 -3.46 -6.91
CA VAL A 458 15.68 -2.61 -7.17
C VAL A 458 15.22 -1.20 -7.54
N ARG A 459 16.08 -0.21 -7.25
CA ARG A 459 15.84 1.17 -7.65
C ARG A 459 16.73 1.52 -8.83
N MET A 460 16.11 1.98 -9.92
CA MET A 460 16.78 2.45 -11.13
C MET A 460 16.18 3.79 -11.54
N ASP A 461 17.02 4.76 -11.83
CA ASP A 461 16.61 6.12 -12.24
C ASP A 461 15.60 6.78 -11.29
N GLY A 462 15.74 6.54 -9.98
CA GLY A 462 14.83 7.06 -8.95
C GLY A 462 13.51 6.29 -8.79
N TYR A 463 13.27 5.22 -9.56
CA TYR A 463 12.03 4.44 -9.53
C TYR A 463 12.28 3.00 -9.11
N ILE A 464 11.31 2.42 -8.42
CA ILE A 464 11.33 1.00 -8.07
C ILE A 464 11.00 0.17 -9.31
N LYS A 465 11.84 -0.81 -9.58
CA LYS A 465 11.55 -1.95 -10.46
C LYS A 465 11.13 -3.12 -9.57
N PRO A 466 9.84 -3.44 -9.52
CA PRO A 466 9.31 -4.44 -8.58
C PRO A 466 9.55 -5.84 -9.12
N LEU A 467 10.77 -6.39 -8.93
CA LEU A 467 11.18 -7.66 -9.53
C LEU A 467 10.30 -8.83 -9.06
N ALA A 468 9.86 -8.84 -7.81
CA ALA A 468 8.94 -9.87 -7.31
C ALA A 468 7.64 -9.91 -8.12
N LYS A 469 7.05 -8.73 -8.37
CA LYS A 469 5.86 -8.60 -9.22
C LYS A 469 6.15 -9.05 -10.65
N MET A 470 7.26 -8.58 -11.24
CA MET A 470 7.62 -8.91 -12.62
C MET A 470 7.86 -10.41 -12.82
N ILE A 471 8.44 -11.10 -11.83
CA ILE A 471 8.56 -12.56 -11.84
C ILE A 471 7.18 -13.23 -11.80
N ILE A 472 6.26 -12.74 -10.96
CA ILE A 472 4.90 -13.29 -10.90
C ILE A 472 4.17 -13.13 -12.25
N ASP A 473 4.36 -12.00 -12.93
CA ASP A 473 3.73 -11.73 -14.22
C ASP A 473 4.23 -12.67 -15.33
N ILE A 474 5.50 -13.11 -15.27
CA ILE A 474 6.08 -14.00 -16.31
C ILE A 474 5.96 -15.49 -16.00
N ILE A 475 5.81 -15.89 -14.74
CA ILE A 475 5.65 -17.28 -14.31
C ILE A 475 4.17 -17.68 -14.44
N ASP A 476 3.77 -18.05 -15.65
CA ASP A 476 2.42 -18.47 -16.00
C ASP A 476 2.46 -19.91 -16.57
N PHE A 477 2.58 -20.89 -15.67
CA PHE A 477 2.53 -22.32 -16.00
C PHE A 477 1.26 -22.94 -15.42
N GLU A 478 0.45 -23.61 -16.24
CA GLU A 478 -0.84 -24.20 -15.86
C GLU A 478 -0.79 -25.07 -14.60
N ASN A 479 0.32 -25.79 -14.42
CA ASN A 479 0.52 -26.73 -13.32
C ASN A 479 1.31 -26.15 -12.13
N LEU A 480 1.60 -24.84 -12.12
CA LEU A 480 2.38 -24.16 -11.09
C LEU A 480 1.63 -22.96 -10.52
N TRP A 481 1.13 -23.06 -9.31
CA TRP A 481 0.28 -22.04 -8.71
C TRP A 481 1.00 -21.27 -7.58
N LEU A 482 0.88 -19.96 -7.60
CA LEU A 482 1.43 -19.07 -6.56
C LEU A 482 0.75 -19.34 -5.22
N LYS A 483 1.52 -19.90 -4.28
CA LYS A 483 1.01 -20.24 -2.95
C LYS A 483 1.25 -19.16 -1.93
N GLU A 484 2.45 -18.58 -1.91
CA GLU A 484 2.84 -17.55 -0.94
C GLU A 484 3.66 -16.45 -1.60
N ILE A 485 3.50 -15.24 -1.08
CA ILE A 485 4.45 -14.13 -1.18
C ILE A 485 4.93 -13.87 0.23
N ILE A 486 6.20 -14.19 0.51
CA ILE A 486 6.79 -14.02 1.83
C ILE A 486 7.73 -12.82 1.80
N ILE A 487 7.51 -11.92 2.73
CA ILE A 487 8.39 -10.78 2.96
C ILE A 487 9.43 -11.20 3.99
N VAL A 488 10.69 -11.08 3.66
CA VAL A 488 11.81 -11.36 4.57
C VAL A 488 12.56 -10.08 4.85
N THR A 489 12.73 -9.75 6.13
CA THR A 489 13.46 -8.55 6.56
C THR A 489 14.34 -8.86 7.75
N GLN A 490 15.36 -8.05 7.96
CA GLN A 490 16.26 -8.18 9.11
C GLN A 490 15.66 -7.51 10.35
N ARG A 491 15.95 -8.06 11.52
CA ARG A 491 15.65 -7.40 12.79
C ARG A 491 16.69 -6.30 13.00
N ASN A 492 16.26 -5.05 12.97
CA ASN A 492 17.11 -3.94 13.38
C ASN A 492 17.44 -4.11 14.88
N THR A 493 18.65 -4.55 15.19
CA THR A 493 19.14 -4.72 16.57
C THR A 493 19.71 -3.42 17.14
N ASN A 494 20.05 -2.48 16.29
CA ASN A 494 20.68 -1.22 16.68
C ASN A 494 19.71 -0.04 16.44
N GLY A 495 19.20 0.51 17.55
CA GLY A 495 18.59 1.84 17.58
C GLY A 495 19.62 2.98 17.43
N ASN A 496 20.84 2.68 17.01
CA ASN A 496 21.87 3.68 16.70
C ASN A 496 21.71 4.09 15.24
N GLY A 497 21.17 5.28 15.07
CA GLY A 497 21.01 5.93 13.79
C GLY A 497 22.36 6.07 13.08
N ASP A 498 22.51 5.40 11.98
CA ASP A 498 23.20 6.02 10.87
C ASP A 498 22.39 7.28 10.53
N ASN A 499 23.06 8.41 10.45
CA ASN A 499 22.47 9.73 10.13
C ASN A 499 21.91 9.71 8.70
N PHE A 500 20.74 9.10 8.50
CA PHE A 500 19.96 9.14 7.26
C PHE A 500 18.92 10.27 7.27
N TYR A 501 19.20 11.36 7.97
CA TYR A 501 18.39 12.56 7.96
C TYR A 501 18.57 13.27 6.62
N ASP A 502 17.97 12.84 5.58
CA ASP A 502 17.72 13.53 4.31
C ASP A 502 17.76 12.65 3.07
N SER A 503 17.41 11.38 3.18
CA SER A 503 17.32 10.59 1.96
C SER A 503 15.98 10.84 1.26
N GLU A 504 16.06 11.26 0.00
CA GLU A 504 14.89 11.45 -0.86
C GLU A 504 14.02 10.19 -0.98
N TYR A 505 14.63 9.00 -0.77
CA TYR A 505 14.04 7.69 -0.96
C TYR A 505 14.09 6.84 0.30
N PHE A 506 13.13 5.90 0.44
CA PHE A 506 13.23 4.87 1.47
C PHE A 506 14.30 3.85 1.15
N LYS A 507 15.05 3.42 2.17
CA LYS A 507 15.99 2.30 2.04
C LYS A 507 15.23 1.00 1.88
N ILE A 508 15.45 0.26 0.80
CA ILE A 508 14.91 -1.08 0.60
C ILE A 508 15.58 -2.02 1.60
N ASN A 509 14.80 -2.56 2.55
CA ASN A 509 15.28 -3.43 3.62
C ASN A 509 14.52 -4.76 3.69
N HIS A 510 13.92 -5.19 2.59
CA HIS A 510 13.20 -6.46 2.50
C HIS A 510 13.53 -7.19 1.21
N GLN A 511 13.26 -8.49 1.26
CA GLN A 511 13.34 -9.42 0.15
C GLN A 511 12.04 -10.19 0.06
N TYR A 512 11.80 -10.82 -1.07
CA TYR A 512 10.66 -11.69 -1.30
C TYR A 512 11.08 -13.15 -1.48
N LEU A 513 10.25 -14.06 -0.96
CA LEU A 513 10.23 -15.45 -1.40
C LEU A 513 8.89 -15.68 -2.09
N LEU A 514 8.93 -15.95 -3.37
CA LEU A 514 7.78 -16.33 -4.17
C LEU A 514 7.69 -17.85 -4.16
N VAL A 515 6.65 -18.39 -3.55
CA VAL A 515 6.47 -19.83 -3.36
C VAL A 515 5.39 -20.33 -4.31
N TYR A 516 5.77 -21.22 -5.21
CA TYR A 516 4.86 -21.87 -6.12
C TYR A 516 4.70 -23.36 -5.77
N GLU A 517 3.49 -23.88 -5.84
CA GLU A 517 3.16 -25.29 -5.64
C GLU A 517 2.81 -25.94 -6.98
N LYS A 518 3.46 -27.07 -7.30
CA LYS A 518 3.10 -27.90 -8.46
C LYS A 518 1.83 -28.69 -8.15
N ILE A 519 0.78 -28.51 -8.94
CA ILE A 519 -0.56 -29.05 -8.66
C ILE A 519 -0.88 -30.32 -9.44
N ILE A 520 -0.21 -30.58 -10.57
CA ILE A 520 -0.42 -31.75 -11.46
C ILE A 520 0.90 -32.46 -11.68
#